data_81d9f87d8d1acaa85a57426d28d36cd0
#
_entry.id   81d9f87d8d1acaa85a57426d28d36cd0
#
_cell.length_a   1.000
_cell.length_b   1.000
_cell.length_c   1.000
_cell.angle_alpha   90.00
_cell.angle_beta   90.00
_cell.angle_gamma   90.00
#
_symmetry.space_group_name_H-M   'P 1'
#
loop_
_entity.id
_entity.type
_entity.pdbx_description
1 polymer ?
#
loop_
_entity_poly.entity_id
_entity_poly.type
_entity_poly.pdbx_seq_one_letter_code
_entity_poly.pdbx_strand_id
1 'polypeptide(L)'
;MIEQFEKQIAQFYNAPYAIAVDCCTHAIELCLRLTKPLSVTCPNHTYPSIPMTFEKLGLAWTFLDTYWKDYYYIGNTNIIDAAVYWKQDSYIPNTKMCLSFQHKKHLNVGRGGMILLDNHEDYQILKKMRYDGRLDNVPWKEQNIDIFGY
;
A
#
# COMPACT_ATOMS: atom_id res chain seq x y z
N MET A 1 -11.87 7.02 -14.55
CA MET A 1 -10.41 7.20 -14.77
C MET A 1 -9.58 6.42 -13.76
N ILE A 2 -9.76 6.61 -12.43
CA ILE A 2 -9.00 5.89 -11.38
C ILE A 2 -9.21 4.38 -11.47
N GLU A 3 -10.46 3.92 -11.55
CA GLU A 3 -10.79 2.49 -11.67
C GLU A 3 -10.17 1.81 -12.89
N GLN A 4 -10.07 2.54 -14.01
CA GLN A 4 -9.41 2.02 -15.20
C GLN A 4 -7.91 1.84 -14.98
N PHE A 5 -7.26 2.80 -14.30
CA PHE A 5 -5.86 2.71 -13.94
C PHE A 5 -5.59 1.55 -12.97
N GLU A 6 -6.43 1.38 -11.93
CA GLU A 6 -6.37 0.24 -11.01
C GLU A 6 -6.45 -1.10 -11.77
N LYS A 7 -7.42 -1.23 -12.69
CA LYS A 7 -7.56 -2.45 -13.50
C LYS A 7 -6.34 -2.74 -14.36
N GLN A 8 -5.77 -1.72 -15.00
CA GLN A 8 -4.57 -1.89 -15.84
C GLN A 8 -3.35 -2.31 -15.03
N ILE A 9 -3.14 -1.72 -13.84
CA ILE A 9 -2.03 -2.10 -12.97
C ILE A 9 -2.24 -3.50 -12.39
N ALA A 10 -3.45 -3.83 -11.91
CA ALA A 10 -3.81 -5.17 -11.46
C ALA A 10 -3.51 -6.21 -12.54
N GLN A 11 -3.94 -5.95 -13.79
CA GLN A 11 -3.69 -6.83 -14.92
C GLN A 11 -2.20 -6.98 -15.23
N PHE A 12 -1.43 -5.88 -15.21
CA PHE A 12 0.01 -5.92 -15.46
C PHE A 12 0.76 -6.82 -14.47
N TYR A 13 0.41 -6.75 -13.18
CA TYR A 13 1.03 -7.57 -12.14
C TYR A 13 0.39 -8.96 -11.98
N ASN A 14 -0.73 -9.22 -12.63
CA ASN A 14 -1.60 -10.39 -12.40
C ASN A 14 -2.10 -10.45 -10.95
N ALA A 15 -2.46 -9.30 -10.39
CA ALA A 15 -3.05 -9.18 -9.06
C ALA A 15 -4.58 -9.20 -9.13
N PRO A 16 -5.30 -9.84 -8.20
CA PRO A 16 -6.76 -9.83 -8.16
C PRO A 16 -7.36 -8.44 -7.97
N TYR A 17 -6.74 -7.60 -7.12
CA TYR A 17 -7.22 -6.25 -6.82
C TYR A 17 -6.09 -5.24 -6.80
N ALA A 18 -6.43 -3.99 -7.13
CA ALA A 18 -5.55 -2.84 -6.99
C ALA A 18 -6.33 -1.65 -6.44
N ILE A 19 -5.69 -0.86 -5.58
CA ILE A 19 -6.25 0.35 -4.97
C ILE A 19 -5.25 1.48 -5.16
N ALA A 20 -5.64 2.50 -5.92
CA ALA A 20 -4.83 3.69 -6.10
C ALA A 20 -4.87 4.56 -4.83
N VAL A 21 -3.71 5.10 -4.49
CA VAL A 21 -3.51 6.05 -3.38
C VAL A 21 -2.58 7.17 -3.84
N ASP A 22 -2.43 8.20 -3.05
CA ASP A 22 -1.63 9.37 -3.42
C ASP A 22 -0.11 9.16 -3.38
N CYS A 23 0.39 8.17 -2.62
CA CYS A 23 1.80 7.76 -2.63
C CYS A 23 2.01 6.38 -1.97
N CYS A 24 3.17 5.76 -2.22
CA CYS A 24 3.53 4.46 -1.63
C CYS A 24 3.61 4.51 -0.09
N THR A 25 4.06 5.62 0.49
CA THR A 25 4.10 5.80 1.95
C THR A 25 2.71 5.65 2.57
N HIS A 26 1.70 6.28 1.96
CA HIS A 26 0.31 6.15 2.42
C HIS A 26 -0.26 4.76 2.12
N ALA A 27 0.14 4.10 1.03
CA ALA A 27 -0.19 2.69 0.78
C ALA A 27 0.25 1.81 1.96
N ILE A 28 1.52 1.94 2.38
CA ILE A 28 2.09 1.20 3.50
C ILE A 28 1.38 1.56 4.82
N GLU A 29 1.13 2.86 5.06
CA GLU A 29 0.41 3.31 6.26
C GLU A 29 -0.99 2.70 6.37
N LEU A 30 -1.78 2.74 5.29
CA LEU A 30 -3.11 2.15 5.27
C LEU A 30 -3.07 0.64 5.54
N CYS A 31 -2.13 -0.07 4.93
CA CYS A 31 -1.93 -1.50 5.16
C CYS A 31 -1.56 -1.79 6.63
N LEU A 32 -0.68 -1.00 7.24
CA LEU A 32 -0.30 -1.13 8.65
C LEU A 32 -1.48 -0.84 9.60
N ARG A 33 -2.27 0.19 9.29
CA ARG A 33 -3.48 0.53 10.07
C ARG A 33 -4.54 -0.57 10.01
N LEU A 34 -4.65 -1.27 8.88
CA LEU A 34 -5.52 -2.42 8.73
C LEU A 34 -4.97 -3.64 9.48
N THR A 35 -3.68 -3.95 9.29
CA THR A 35 -3.04 -5.17 9.84
C THR A 35 -2.80 -5.08 11.35
N LYS A 36 -2.55 -3.87 11.88
CA LYS A 36 -2.29 -3.58 13.31
C LYS A 36 -1.24 -4.49 13.95
N PRO A 37 -0.04 -4.62 13.38
CA PRO A 37 1.00 -5.46 13.96
C PRO A 37 1.46 -4.90 15.30
N LEU A 38 1.88 -5.79 16.23
CA LEU A 38 2.45 -5.37 17.52
C LEU A 38 3.83 -4.73 17.37
N SER A 39 4.60 -5.25 16.43
CA SER A 39 5.92 -4.72 16.10
C SER A 39 6.26 -4.97 14.64
N VAL A 40 7.14 -4.16 14.08
CA VAL A 40 7.61 -4.27 12.70
C VAL A 40 9.10 -4.07 12.59
N THR A 41 9.67 -4.52 11.49
CA THR A 41 11.05 -4.24 11.12
C THR A 41 11.14 -3.71 9.71
N CYS A 42 12.19 -2.96 9.40
CA CYS A 42 12.55 -2.62 8.02
C CYS A 42 14.06 -2.69 7.83
N PRO A 43 14.55 -2.85 6.60
CA PRO A 43 15.99 -2.75 6.34
C PRO A 43 16.54 -1.39 6.78
N ASN A 44 17.79 -1.36 7.31
CA ASN A 44 18.46 -0.11 7.62
C ASN A 44 18.72 0.76 6.36
N HIS A 45 18.75 0.14 5.19
CA HIS A 45 18.84 0.82 3.90
C HIS A 45 17.46 0.90 3.24
N THR A 46 16.61 1.79 3.73
CA THR A 46 15.26 2.04 3.22
C THR A 46 14.97 3.53 3.03
N TYR A 47 13.84 3.85 2.40
CA TYR A 47 13.41 5.24 2.28
C TYR A 47 12.94 5.79 3.64
N PRO A 48 13.37 7.02 4.02
CA PRO A 48 13.14 7.55 5.37
C PRO A 48 11.67 7.59 5.82
N SER A 49 10.72 7.68 4.88
CA SER A 49 9.31 7.72 5.24
C SER A 49 8.81 6.42 5.90
N ILE A 50 9.52 5.30 5.73
CA ILE A 50 9.12 4.01 6.28
C ILE A 50 9.23 4.01 7.82
N PRO A 51 10.42 4.22 8.43
CA PRO A 51 10.50 4.34 9.87
C PRO A 51 9.70 5.53 10.44
N MET A 52 9.60 6.65 9.71
CA MET A 52 8.74 7.78 10.11
C MET A 52 7.26 7.40 10.17
N THR A 53 6.80 6.53 9.29
CA THR A 53 5.43 5.99 9.35
C THR A 53 5.22 5.12 10.59
N PHE A 54 6.21 4.31 10.97
CA PHE A 54 6.14 3.50 12.18
C PHE A 54 6.05 4.37 13.45
N GLU A 55 6.87 5.43 13.53
CA GLU A 55 6.80 6.43 14.60
C GLU A 55 5.43 7.11 14.64
N LYS A 56 4.93 7.58 13.49
CA LYS A 56 3.61 8.22 13.38
C LYS A 56 2.48 7.32 13.89
N LEU A 57 2.58 6.01 13.65
CA LEU A 57 1.58 5.02 14.09
C LEU A 57 1.81 4.49 15.51
N GLY A 58 2.89 4.90 16.18
CA GLY A 58 3.22 4.43 17.52
C GLY A 58 3.57 2.95 17.58
N LEU A 59 4.08 2.38 16.50
CA LEU A 59 4.48 0.97 16.42
C LEU A 59 5.84 0.76 17.08
N ALA A 60 6.00 -0.35 17.79
CA ALA A 60 7.33 -0.83 18.15
C ALA A 60 8.07 -1.29 16.90
N TRP A 61 9.29 -0.83 16.67
CA TRP A 61 10.03 -1.16 15.45
C TRP A 61 11.55 -1.16 15.64
N THR A 62 12.25 -1.86 14.74
CA THR A 62 13.71 -1.87 14.68
C THR A 62 14.21 -1.97 13.24
N PHE A 63 15.43 -1.49 13.01
CA PHE A 63 16.12 -1.77 11.76
C PHE A 63 16.68 -3.19 11.74
N LEU A 64 16.72 -3.77 10.52
CA LEU A 64 17.48 -4.99 10.24
C LEU A 64 18.64 -4.67 9.31
N ASP A 65 19.82 -5.16 9.65
CA ASP A 65 20.97 -5.14 8.74
C ASP A 65 20.83 -6.28 7.74
N THR A 66 20.05 -6.03 6.70
CA THR A 66 19.77 -7.00 5.65
C THR A 66 19.87 -6.36 4.28
N TYR A 67 20.43 -7.10 3.33
CA TYR A 67 20.42 -6.72 1.91
C TYR A 67 19.06 -7.08 1.30
N TRP A 68 18.54 -6.18 0.46
CA TRP A 68 17.34 -6.42 -0.33
C TRP A 68 17.51 -5.87 -1.75
N LYS A 69 16.75 -6.44 -2.68
CA LYS A 69 16.67 -6.00 -4.05
C LYS A 69 15.22 -6.11 -4.52
N ASP A 70 14.81 -5.17 -5.35
CA ASP A 70 13.46 -5.06 -5.94
C ASP A 70 12.36 -4.75 -4.91
N TYR A 71 12.24 -5.49 -3.83
CA TYR A 71 11.27 -5.29 -2.76
C TYR A 71 11.74 -5.89 -1.43
N TYR A 72 11.05 -5.55 -0.36
CA TYR A 72 11.23 -6.20 0.94
C TYR A 72 9.90 -6.23 1.72
N TYR A 73 9.80 -7.15 2.64
CA TYR A 73 8.67 -7.24 3.57
C TYR A 73 8.86 -6.24 4.72
N ILE A 74 7.78 -5.53 5.10
CA ILE A 74 7.69 -4.89 6.41
C ILE A 74 7.60 -6.04 7.42
N GLY A 75 8.66 -6.23 8.19
CA GLY A 75 8.90 -7.45 8.95
C GLY A 75 7.74 -7.83 9.87
N ASN A 76 7.50 -9.11 10.00
CA ASN A 76 6.38 -9.76 10.72
C ASN A 76 4.98 -9.44 10.14
N THR A 77 4.91 -8.97 8.89
CA THR A 77 3.64 -8.71 8.19
C THR A 77 3.66 -9.31 6.77
N ASN A 78 2.52 -9.30 6.12
CA ASN A 78 2.41 -9.59 4.68
C ASN A 78 2.42 -8.33 3.80
N ILE A 79 2.91 -7.21 4.33
CA ILE A 79 3.03 -5.95 3.61
C ILE A 79 4.40 -5.89 2.95
N ILE A 80 4.43 -5.56 1.65
CA ILE A 80 5.65 -5.45 0.86
C ILE A 80 5.83 -4.00 0.42
N ASP A 81 7.00 -3.42 0.71
CA ASP A 81 7.47 -2.22 0.02
C ASP A 81 8.04 -2.65 -1.34
N ALA A 82 7.28 -2.41 -2.39
CA ALA A 82 7.61 -2.70 -3.78
C ALA A 82 7.79 -1.41 -4.60
N ALA A 83 8.20 -0.31 -3.96
CA ALA A 83 8.30 1.02 -4.56
C ALA A 83 9.28 1.10 -5.75
N VAL A 84 10.16 0.13 -5.91
CA VAL A 84 11.13 0.03 -7.02
C VAL A 84 10.96 -1.26 -7.84
N TYR A 85 9.93 -2.06 -7.56
CA TYR A 85 9.67 -3.32 -8.24
C TYR A 85 8.65 -3.14 -9.36
N TRP A 86 9.10 -3.24 -10.61
CA TRP A 86 8.28 -3.11 -11.81
C TRP A 86 8.51 -4.30 -12.74
N LYS A 87 7.63 -5.28 -12.67
CA LYS A 87 7.74 -6.51 -13.46
C LYS A 87 6.35 -7.08 -13.75
N GLN A 88 6.11 -7.49 -14.99
CA GLN A 88 4.87 -8.13 -15.40
C GLN A 88 4.68 -9.49 -14.70
N ASP A 89 3.43 -9.84 -14.40
CA ASP A 89 3.02 -11.14 -13.79
C ASP A 89 3.77 -11.46 -12.48
N SER A 90 4.04 -10.43 -11.67
CA SER A 90 4.91 -10.55 -10.49
C SER A 90 4.22 -10.26 -9.16
N TYR A 91 2.90 -10.24 -9.12
CA TYR A 91 2.18 -10.16 -7.86
C TYR A 91 2.51 -11.37 -6.98
N ILE A 92 2.77 -11.15 -5.70
CA ILE A 92 3.06 -12.19 -4.73
C ILE A 92 1.77 -12.52 -3.95
N PRO A 93 1.21 -13.73 -4.09
CA PRO A 93 -0.03 -14.11 -3.42
C PRO A 93 0.01 -13.96 -1.90
N ASN A 94 -1.15 -13.67 -1.30
CA ASN A 94 -1.35 -13.47 0.14
C ASN A 94 -0.59 -12.26 0.71
N THR A 95 -0.23 -11.27 -0.12
CA THR A 95 0.46 -10.06 0.30
C THR A 95 -0.31 -8.78 -0.03
N LYS A 96 0.12 -7.68 0.58
CA LYS A 96 -0.25 -6.32 0.23
C LYS A 96 0.98 -5.64 -0.35
N MET A 97 1.12 -5.63 -1.68
CA MET A 97 2.26 -5.01 -2.36
C MET A 97 2.01 -3.52 -2.58
N CYS A 98 2.88 -2.67 -2.04
CA CYS A 98 2.76 -1.22 -2.12
C CYS A 98 3.71 -0.67 -3.19
N LEU A 99 3.15 -0.08 -4.25
CA LEU A 99 3.86 0.47 -5.39
C LEU A 99 3.98 1.99 -5.31
N SER A 100 4.97 2.55 -6.00
CA SER A 100 5.19 3.98 -6.13
C SER A 100 5.20 4.42 -7.58
N PHE A 101 4.50 5.53 -7.87
CA PHE A 101 4.48 6.20 -9.19
C PHE A 101 5.06 7.60 -9.15
N GLN A 102 5.94 7.86 -8.17
CA GLN A 102 6.66 9.13 -8.05
C GLN A 102 7.56 9.36 -9.28
N HIS A 103 7.91 10.62 -9.55
CA HIS A 103 8.66 11.07 -10.73
C HIS A 103 9.99 10.31 -11.03
N LYS A 104 10.58 9.59 -10.05
CA LYS A 104 11.80 8.79 -10.22
C LYS A 104 11.53 7.29 -10.46
N LYS A 105 10.26 6.87 -10.59
CA LYS A 105 9.89 5.45 -10.71
C LYS A 105 9.73 5.02 -12.17
N HIS A 106 9.69 3.71 -12.40
CA HIS A 106 9.54 3.12 -13.74
C HIS A 106 8.29 3.61 -14.46
N LEU A 107 7.15 3.63 -13.78
CA LEU A 107 5.95 4.33 -14.21
C LEU A 107 5.82 5.63 -13.41
N ASN A 108 5.92 6.75 -14.12
CA ASN A 108 5.90 8.07 -13.53
C ASN A 108 4.59 8.77 -13.87
N VAL A 109 3.80 9.07 -12.86
CA VAL A 109 2.61 9.92 -12.97
C VAL A 109 2.75 11.22 -12.14
N GLY A 110 4.00 11.54 -11.74
CA GLY A 110 4.32 12.69 -10.89
C GLY A 110 4.25 12.35 -9.41
N ARG A 111 3.08 12.00 -8.90
CA ARG A 111 2.83 11.50 -7.55
C ARG A 111 1.74 10.42 -7.63
N GLY A 112 1.91 9.36 -6.87
CA GLY A 112 0.93 8.27 -6.80
C GLY A 112 1.50 7.03 -6.15
N GLY A 113 0.60 6.16 -5.73
CA GLY A 113 0.90 4.83 -5.21
C GLY A 113 -0.22 3.86 -5.54
N MET A 114 0.00 2.59 -5.25
CA MET A 114 -0.98 1.52 -5.44
C MET A 114 -0.78 0.44 -4.39
N ILE A 115 -1.87 -0.13 -3.92
CA ILE A 115 -1.86 -1.36 -3.13
C ILE A 115 -2.37 -2.48 -4.02
N LEU A 116 -1.57 -3.53 -4.22
CA LEU A 116 -2.01 -4.76 -4.86
C LEU A 116 -2.29 -5.81 -3.79
N LEU A 117 -3.38 -6.54 -3.90
CA LEU A 117 -3.78 -7.54 -2.93
C LEU A 117 -4.75 -8.56 -3.53
N ASP A 118 -4.99 -9.67 -2.83
CA ASP A 118 -5.89 -10.74 -3.25
C ASP A 118 -7.05 -11.00 -2.24
N ASN A 119 -6.95 -10.52 -1.02
CA ASN A 119 -8.01 -10.63 -0.04
C ASN A 119 -9.14 -9.63 -0.33
N HIS A 120 -10.34 -10.13 -0.62
CA HIS A 120 -11.49 -9.29 -0.99
C HIS A 120 -12.00 -8.42 0.18
N GLU A 121 -11.99 -8.93 1.39
CA GLU A 121 -12.42 -8.17 2.58
C GLU A 121 -11.47 -6.99 2.85
N ASP A 122 -10.16 -7.26 2.85
CA ASP A 122 -9.12 -6.22 2.97
C ASP A 122 -9.26 -5.17 1.86
N TYR A 123 -9.56 -5.60 0.63
CA TYR A 123 -9.80 -4.70 -0.50
C TYR A 123 -10.96 -3.74 -0.22
N GLN A 124 -12.09 -4.23 0.27
CA GLN A 124 -13.25 -3.39 0.58
C GLN A 124 -12.94 -2.38 1.69
N ILE A 125 -12.23 -2.81 2.73
CA ILE A 125 -11.84 -1.93 3.85
C ILE A 125 -10.85 -0.86 3.39
N LEU A 126 -9.78 -1.24 2.70
CA LEU A 126 -8.77 -0.31 2.20
C LEU A 126 -9.33 0.69 1.18
N LYS A 127 -10.31 0.26 0.40
CA LYS A 127 -11.01 1.14 -0.54
C LYS A 127 -11.75 2.27 0.17
N LYS A 128 -12.41 2.00 1.28
CA LYS A 128 -13.00 3.02 2.15
C LYS A 128 -11.91 3.88 2.80
N MET A 129 -10.88 3.25 3.38
CA MET A 129 -9.82 3.96 4.09
C MET A 129 -9.09 4.99 3.22
N ARG A 130 -8.84 4.68 1.93
CA ARG A 130 -8.20 5.62 1.01
C ARG A 130 -9.02 6.88 0.70
N TYR A 131 -10.29 6.89 1.04
CA TYR A 131 -11.23 7.95 0.72
C TYR A 131 -12.01 8.40 1.96
N ASP A 132 -11.31 8.80 3.00
CA ASP A 132 -11.85 9.33 4.26
C ASP A 132 -12.85 8.38 4.97
N GLY A 133 -12.77 7.09 4.74
CA GLY A 133 -13.73 6.10 5.24
C GLY A 133 -15.03 6.03 4.44
N ARG A 134 -15.09 6.68 3.28
CA ARG A 134 -16.29 6.77 2.41
C ARG A 134 -16.36 5.65 1.38
N LEU A 135 -17.57 5.42 0.89
CA LEU A 135 -17.81 4.59 -0.28
C LEU A 135 -17.71 5.41 -1.57
N ASP A 136 -17.08 4.84 -2.60
CA ASP A 136 -17.06 5.42 -3.94
C ASP A 136 -18.50 5.46 -4.50
N ASN A 137 -18.82 6.51 -5.26
CA ASN A 137 -20.09 6.67 -5.98
C ASN A 137 -21.36 6.71 -5.11
N VAL A 138 -21.22 6.96 -3.80
CA VAL A 138 -22.35 7.19 -2.89
C VAL A 138 -22.45 8.68 -2.58
N PRO A 139 -23.64 9.32 -2.69
CA PRO A 139 -23.83 10.72 -2.33
C PRO A 139 -23.45 11.01 -0.88
N TRP A 140 -22.88 12.18 -0.61
CA TRP A 140 -22.42 12.55 0.73
C TRP A 140 -23.48 12.34 1.84
N LYS A 141 -24.72 12.66 1.56
CA LYS A 141 -25.82 12.51 2.53
C LYS A 141 -26.16 11.06 2.87
N GLU A 142 -25.74 10.12 2.04
CA GLU A 142 -25.99 8.68 2.18
C GLU A 142 -24.76 7.91 2.68
N GLN A 143 -23.63 8.62 2.90
CA GLN A 143 -22.42 8.02 3.44
C GLN A 143 -22.61 7.58 4.89
N ASN A 144 -22.16 6.37 5.19
CA ASN A 144 -21.98 5.90 6.56
C ASN A 144 -20.47 5.68 6.79
N ILE A 145 -19.85 6.55 7.60
CA ILE A 145 -18.42 6.49 7.89
C ILE A 145 -18.24 5.65 9.15
N ASP A 146 -17.82 4.43 8.96
CA ASP A 146 -17.63 3.42 10.01
C ASP A 146 -16.13 3.06 10.24
N ILE A 147 -15.22 3.65 9.45
CA ILE A 147 -13.79 3.41 9.53
C ILE A 147 -13.01 4.71 9.29
N PHE A 148 -11.91 4.88 10.04
CA PHE A 148 -11.01 6.02 9.82
C PHE A 148 -10.15 5.80 8.57
N GLY A 149 -10.15 6.81 7.69
CA GLY A 149 -9.35 6.86 6.47
C GLY A 149 -8.52 8.13 6.37
N TYR A 150 -8.11 8.45 5.19
CA TYR A 150 -7.53 9.74 4.80
C TYR A 150 -8.60 10.60 4.17
#